data_cc1aae890f8972f75774e06313684a25
#
_entry.id   cc1aae890f8972f75774e06313684a25
#
_cell.length_a   1.000
_cell.length_b   1.000
_cell.length_c   1.000
_cell.angle_alpha   90.00
_cell.angle_beta   90.00
_cell.angle_gamma   90.00
#
_symmetry.space_group_name_H-M   'P 1'
#
loop_
_entity.id
_entity.type
_entity.pdbx_description
1 polymer ?
#
loop_
_entity_poly.entity_id
_entity_poly.type
_entity_poly.pdbx_seq_one_letter_code
_entity_poly.pdbx_strand_id
1 'polypeptide(L)'
;MTEQEALLVLNAVPDLGAIRIRKLTAFFGSALEVLQASLDELSQCGLLLPDTAENIFHFSKDKFLQDEYNLMQRRGIVVLTTADDNYPCSLKNFEDSPVVLYIKGEIDCLNQLSVAIVGSRAASFYGCKSAKTFAQAFVQAGMMVVSGLARGIDTAAHQGSLEAGGKTIAVIGCGFNHMYPKENISLMETISRCGAVVSEFAFAMPPLKQNFPWRNRIISALSLATVVIEAGSKSGALITADYALAQNKDVFVLPSNIDNETALGSNQLIQDGAKVALRPDDVLSQIKEDYVPSCFNNGKPVLLLSDEQSKVYPHITYQPVHLDELARQSGLNISSLMNITLSLELKRVIRQLPGQYYVRNEHA
;
A
#
# COMPACT_ATOMS: atom_id res chain seq x y z
N MET A 1 -7.11 19.01 23.40
CA MET A 1 -6.85 18.54 22.01
C MET A 1 -5.58 17.73 22.02
N THR A 2 -5.59 16.53 21.48
CA THR A 2 -4.41 15.64 21.29
C THR A 2 -3.71 15.95 19.97
N GLU A 3 -2.50 15.44 19.76
CA GLU A 3 -1.78 15.55 18.48
C GLU A 3 -2.57 14.89 17.32
N GLN A 4 -3.21 13.74 17.58
CA GLN A 4 -4.10 13.09 16.62
C GLN A 4 -5.28 14.00 16.22
N GLU A 5 -5.94 14.63 17.19
CA GLU A 5 -7.03 15.58 16.92
C GLU A 5 -6.54 16.81 16.14
N ALA A 6 -5.34 17.30 16.44
CA ALA A 6 -4.75 18.41 15.72
C ALA A 6 -4.46 18.05 14.25
N LEU A 7 -3.93 16.86 13.98
CA LEU A 7 -3.73 16.35 12.62
C LEU A 7 -5.05 16.18 11.87
N LEU A 8 -6.11 15.69 12.53
CA LEU A 8 -7.45 15.60 11.93
C LEU A 8 -7.98 16.97 11.50
N VAL A 9 -7.83 17.98 12.37
CA VAL A 9 -8.25 19.37 12.08
C VAL A 9 -7.46 19.91 10.89
N LEU A 10 -6.12 19.83 10.93
CA LEU A 10 -5.28 20.34 9.84
C LEU A 10 -5.60 19.66 8.50
N ASN A 11 -5.85 18.34 8.51
CA ASN A 11 -6.21 17.59 7.31
C ASN A 11 -7.56 18.03 6.69
N ALA A 12 -8.43 18.66 7.48
CA ALA A 12 -9.73 19.14 7.01
C ALA A 12 -9.71 20.62 6.56
N VAL A 13 -8.63 21.36 6.84
CA VAL A 13 -8.49 22.75 6.41
C VAL A 13 -8.39 22.82 4.89
N PRO A 14 -9.21 23.65 4.21
CA PRO A 14 -9.13 23.84 2.77
C PRO A 14 -7.70 24.23 2.31
N ASP A 15 -7.28 23.71 1.17
CA ASP A 15 -6.01 24.01 0.51
C ASP A 15 -4.75 23.67 1.34
N LEU A 16 -4.90 22.90 2.41
CA LEU A 16 -3.81 22.42 3.24
C LEU A 16 -3.58 20.90 3.01
N GLY A 17 -2.67 20.58 2.11
CA GLY A 17 -2.34 19.17 1.80
C GLY A 17 -1.27 18.57 2.73
N ALA A 18 -1.13 17.25 2.70
CA ALA A 18 -0.25 16.48 3.57
C ALA A 18 1.20 17.01 3.62
N ILE A 19 1.78 17.38 2.48
CA ILE A 19 3.15 17.95 2.40
C ILE A 19 3.26 19.23 3.23
N ARG A 20 2.29 20.14 3.10
CA ARG A 20 2.30 21.39 3.87
C ARG A 20 2.09 21.14 5.36
N ILE A 21 1.19 20.22 5.72
CA ILE A 21 0.98 19.83 7.13
C ILE A 21 2.29 19.34 7.74
N ARG A 22 3.02 18.43 7.05
CA ARG A 22 4.33 17.94 7.51
C ARG A 22 5.37 19.05 7.66
N LYS A 23 5.45 19.98 6.71
CA LYS A 23 6.37 21.12 6.79
C LYS A 23 6.01 22.04 7.96
N LEU A 24 4.73 22.30 8.18
CA LEU A 24 4.27 23.10 9.33
C LEU A 24 4.56 22.42 10.66
N THR A 25 4.25 21.13 10.80
CA THR A 25 4.54 20.38 12.03
C THR A 25 6.05 20.33 12.32
N ALA A 26 6.87 20.20 11.28
CA ALA A 26 8.34 20.27 11.44
C ALA A 26 8.84 21.68 11.84
N PHE A 27 8.18 22.74 11.36
CA PHE A 27 8.56 24.13 11.65
C PHE A 27 8.11 24.56 13.05
N PHE A 28 6.87 24.26 13.44
CA PHE A 28 6.29 24.66 14.72
C PHE A 28 6.56 23.64 15.84
N GLY A 29 7.02 22.42 15.52
CA GLY A 29 7.31 21.36 16.48
C GLY A 29 6.23 20.26 16.56
N SER A 30 4.94 20.62 16.45
CA SER A 30 3.82 19.66 16.45
C SER A 30 2.61 20.22 15.72
N ALA A 31 1.63 19.36 15.39
CA ALA A 31 0.36 19.81 14.80
C ALA A 31 -0.45 20.65 15.79
N LEU A 32 -0.31 20.35 17.09
CA LEU A 32 -0.95 21.12 18.14
C LEU A 32 -0.44 22.56 18.18
N GLU A 33 0.88 22.74 18.10
CA GLU A 33 1.52 24.08 18.07
C GLU A 33 1.13 24.86 16.83
N VAL A 34 0.99 24.24 15.66
CA VAL A 34 0.46 24.88 14.45
C VAL A 34 -0.94 25.45 14.71
N LEU A 35 -1.82 24.71 15.38
CA LEU A 35 -3.18 25.16 15.69
C LEU A 35 -3.26 26.20 16.83
N GLN A 36 -2.22 26.34 17.63
CA GLN A 36 -2.11 27.35 18.71
C GLN A 36 -1.42 28.63 18.23
N ALA A 37 -0.74 28.59 17.09
CA ALA A 37 -0.04 29.74 16.53
C ALA A 37 -1.00 30.90 16.20
N SER A 38 -0.53 32.11 16.38
CA SER A 38 -1.22 33.33 15.97
C SER A 38 -1.28 33.47 14.45
N LEU A 39 -2.20 34.28 13.95
CA LEU A 39 -2.31 34.55 12.50
C LEU A 39 -1.00 35.15 11.94
N ASP A 40 -0.33 36.00 12.73
CA ASP A 40 0.93 36.63 12.36
C ASP A 40 2.05 35.57 12.21
N GLU A 41 2.18 34.64 13.16
CA GLU A 41 3.16 33.54 13.09
C GLU A 41 2.91 32.63 11.90
N LEU A 42 1.64 32.26 11.66
CA LEU A 42 1.25 31.46 10.50
C LEU A 42 1.56 32.17 9.17
N SER A 43 1.33 33.49 9.11
CA SER A 43 1.58 34.29 7.89
C SER A 43 3.06 34.51 7.63
N GLN A 44 3.88 34.61 8.69
CA GLN A 44 5.33 34.88 8.59
C GLN A 44 6.17 33.62 8.43
N CYS A 45 5.62 32.42 8.63
CA CYS A 45 6.39 31.16 8.51
C CYS A 45 6.91 30.86 7.08
N GLY A 46 6.41 31.56 6.06
CA GLY A 46 6.83 31.40 4.66
C GLY A 46 6.37 30.09 3.98
N LEU A 47 5.56 29.28 4.67
CA LEU A 47 5.07 27.97 4.17
C LEU A 47 3.64 28.02 3.65
N LEU A 48 2.90 29.07 3.96
CA LEU A 48 1.48 29.24 3.68
C LEU A 48 1.21 30.44 2.75
N LEU A 49 0.14 30.30 1.98
CA LEU A 49 -0.49 31.45 1.35
C LEU A 49 -1.34 32.18 2.42
N PRO A 50 -1.56 33.51 2.28
CA PRO A 50 -2.35 34.27 3.24
C PRO A 50 -3.73 33.65 3.55
N ASP A 51 -4.48 33.27 2.50
CA ASP A 51 -5.79 32.66 2.62
C ASP A 51 -5.74 31.32 3.39
N THR A 52 -4.66 30.54 3.22
CA THR A 52 -4.49 29.27 3.93
C THR A 52 -4.19 29.50 5.42
N ALA A 53 -3.42 30.53 5.76
CA ALA A 53 -3.16 30.91 7.16
C ALA A 53 -4.47 31.35 7.85
N GLU A 54 -5.29 32.16 7.19
CA GLU A 54 -6.62 32.54 7.67
C GLU A 54 -7.54 31.32 7.84
N ASN A 55 -7.53 30.38 6.88
CA ASN A 55 -8.31 29.15 6.97
C ASN A 55 -7.92 28.31 8.18
N ILE A 56 -6.64 28.18 8.52
CA ILE A 56 -6.17 27.46 9.71
C ILE A 56 -6.65 28.19 10.99
N PHE A 57 -6.43 29.50 11.06
CA PHE A 57 -6.72 30.31 12.25
C PHE A 57 -8.20 30.33 12.59
N HIS A 58 -9.08 30.53 11.60
CA HIS A 58 -10.53 30.61 11.76
C HIS A 58 -11.26 29.26 11.69
N PHE A 59 -10.56 28.14 11.55
CA PHE A 59 -11.19 26.82 11.46
C PHE A 59 -11.96 26.48 12.75
N SER A 60 -13.21 26.05 12.61
CA SER A 60 -14.08 25.68 13.74
C SER A 60 -13.71 24.31 14.31
N LYS A 61 -12.60 24.24 15.05
CA LYS A 61 -11.93 23.00 15.52
C LYS A 61 -12.86 22.09 16.32
N ASP A 62 -13.51 22.63 17.36
CA ASP A 62 -14.33 21.81 18.28
C ASP A 62 -15.58 21.25 17.60
N LYS A 63 -16.27 22.08 16.80
CA LYS A 63 -17.43 21.63 16.05
C LYS A 63 -17.06 20.54 15.05
N PHE A 64 -15.96 20.73 14.31
CA PHE A 64 -15.47 19.75 13.34
C PHE A 64 -15.18 18.41 14.04
N LEU A 65 -14.41 18.41 15.12
CA LEU A 65 -14.06 17.21 15.86
C LEU A 65 -15.29 16.48 16.39
N GLN A 66 -16.25 17.23 16.95
CA GLN A 66 -17.49 16.64 17.46
C GLN A 66 -18.29 15.95 16.33
N ASP A 67 -18.42 16.61 15.18
CA ASP A 67 -19.13 16.07 14.02
C ASP A 67 -18.41 14.81 13.46
N GLU A 68 -17.07 14.86 13.33
CA GLU A 68 -16.25 13.74 12.85
C GLU A 68 -16.35 12.54 13.80
N TYR A 69 -16.18 12.71 15.11
CA TYR A 69 -16.30 11.63 16.09
C TYR A 69 -17.68 10.99 16.10
N ASN A 70 -18.74 11.78 16.01
CA ASN A 70 -20.10 11.26 15.91
C ASN A 70 -20.28 10.38 14.66
N LEU A 71 -19.70 10.78 13.53
CA LEU A 71 -19.77 10.01 12.28
C LEU A 71 -18.89 8.75 12.35
N MET A 72 -17.71 8.83 12.93
CA MET A 72 -16.82 7.68 13.17
C MET A 72 -17.54 6.60 13.97
N GLN A 73 -18.14 6.95 15.10
CA GLN A 73 -18.87 5.99 15.95
C GLN A 73 -20.08 5.36 15.22
N ARG A 74 -20.89 6.19 14.56
CA ARG A 74 -22.09 5.69 13.85
C ARG A 74 -21.78 4.75 12.70
N ARG A 75 -20.62 4.89 12.04
CA ARG A 75 -20.23 4.14 10.85
C ARG A 75 -19.17 3.07 11.11
N GLY A 76 -18.69 2.93 12.33
CA GLY A 76 -17.60 2.00 12.68
C GLY A 76 -16.32 2.30 11.94
N ILE A 77 -15.95 3.58 11.83
CA ILE A 77 -14.73 4.03 11.17
C ILE A 77 -13.69 4.39 12.22
N VAL A 78 -12.48 3.91 12.03
CA VAL A 78 -11.32 4.22 12.85
C VAL A 78 -10.43 5.20 12.09
N VAL A 79 -9.76 6.08 12.81
CA VAL A 79 -8.77 6.99 12.24
C VAL A 79 -7.39 6.62 12.75
N LEU A 80 -6.44 6.56 11.82
CA LEU A 80 -5.01 6.52 12.10
C LEU A 80 -4.36 7.80 11.58
N THR A 81 -3.39 8.29 12.33
CA THR A 81 -2.57 9.43 11.97
C THR A 81 -1.09 9.05 11.96
N THR A 82 -0.25 9.91 11.43
CA THR A 82 1.21 9.69 11.46
C THR A 82 1.80 9.67 12.89
N ALA A 83 1.02 10.08 13.91
CA ALA A 83 1.38 10.00 15.31
C ALA A 83 1.11 8.61 15.94
N ASP A 84 0.35 7.74 15.25
CA ASP A 84 -0.02 6.43 15.75
C ASP A 84 1.03 5.36 15.41
N ASP A 85 1.33 4.47 16.34
CA ASP A 85 2.28 3.37 16.13
C ASP A 85 1.83 2.43 15.01
N ASN A 86 0.51 2.19 14.91
CA ASN A 86 -0.11 1.32 13.90
C ASN A 86 -0.27 1.98 12.53
N TYR A 87 0.19 3.22 12.33
CA TYR A 87 0.16 3.85 11.02
C TYR A 87 0.98 3.03 10.02
N PRO A 88 0.46 2.74 8.80
CA PRO A 88 1.12 1.85 7.84
C PRO A 88 2.55 2.28 7.54
N CYS A 89 3.53 1.41 7.83
CA CYS A 89 4.93 1.75 7.62
C CYS A 89 5.27 1.93 6.14
N SER A 90 4.58 1.26 5.22
CA SER A 90 4.73 1.47 3.78
C SER A 90 4.42 2.91 3.36
N LEU A 91 3.60 3.64 4.14
CA LEU A 91 3.28 5.05 3.90
C LEU A 91 4.23 6.01 4.61
N LYS A 92 4.97 5.59 5.66
CA LYS A 92 5.84 6.50 6.44
C LYS A 92 6.99 7.10 5.62
N ASN A 93 7.44 6.41 4.58
CA ASN A 93 8.66 6.71 3.85
C ASN A 93 8.48 7.74 2.71
N PHE A 94 7.27 8.20 2.43
CA PHE A 94 7.02 9.14 1.34
C PHE A 94 6.61 10.51 1.87
N GLU A 95 7.17 11.54 1.27
CA GLU A 95 6.98 12.93 1.68
C GLU A 95 5.52 13.40 1.52
N ASP A 96 4.84 12.87 0.51
CA ASP A 96 3.44 13.15 0.18
C ASP A 96 2.43 12.22 0.84
N SER A 97 2.86 11.32 1.72
CA SER A 97 1.97 10.39 2.42
C SER A 97 0.88 11.10 3.21
N PRO A 98 -0.34 10.55 3.26
CA PRO A 98 -1.43 11.14 4.03
C PRO A 98 -1.03 11.26 5.51
N VAL A 99 -1.41 12.35 6.16
CA VAL A 99 -1.18 12.51 7.61
C VAL A 99 -2.30 11.87 8.43
N VAL A 100 -3.44 11.63 7.79
CA VAL A 100 -4.65 11.02 8.37
C VAL A 100 -5.19 9.96 7.43
N LEU A 101 -5.62 8.83 7.98
CA LEU A 101 -6.34 7.77 7.29
C LEU A 101 -7.63 7.44 8.04
N TYR A 102 -8.75 7.56 7.37
CA TYR A 102 -10.06 7.05 7.80
C TYR A 102 -10.19 5.62 7.28
N ILE A 103 -10.50 4.66 8.16
CA ILE A 103 -10.50 3.24 7.85
C ILE A 103 -11.82 2.61 8.28
N LYS A 104 -12.51 1.95 7.35
CA LYS A 104 -13.65 1.09 7.63
C LYS A 104 -13.26 -0.35 7.36
N GLY A 105 -13.25 -1.19 8.39
CA GLY A 105 -12.85 -2.59 8.32
C GLY A 105 -11.61 -2.92 9.16
N GLU A 106 -10.80 -3.86 8.70
CA GLU A 106 -9.66 -4.40 9.44
C GLU A 106 -8.40 -3.56 9.22
N ILE A 107 -7.90 -2.92 10.28
CA ILE A 107 -6.70 -2.06 10.24
C ILE A 107 -5.45 -2.87 9.87
N ASP A 108 -5.32 -4.09 10.39
CA ASP A 108 -4.15 -4.94 10.17
C ASP A 108 -3.91 -5.29 8.70
N CYS A 109 -4.95 -5.17 7.86
CA CYS A 109 -4.83 -5.31 6.41
C CYS A 109 -3.81 -4.35 5.78
N LEU A 110 -3.65 -3.14 6.34
CA LEU A 110 -2.79 -2.10 5.78
C LEU A 110 -1.29 -2.40 5.91
N ASN A 111 -0.92 -3.36 6.76
CA ASN A 111 0.45 -3.81 6.95
C ASN A 111 0.71 -5.21 6.38
N GLN A 112 -0.22 -5.76 5.57
CA GLN A 112 -0.06 -7.04 4.91
C GLN A 112 0.59 -6.88 3.53
N LEU A 113 1.24 -7.96 3.05
CA LEU A 113 1.79 -7.99 1.70
C LEU A 113 0.69 -7.80 0.66
N SER A 114 0.85 -6.84 -0.21
CA SER A 114 -0.18 -6.48 -1.18
C SER A 114 0.37 -6.07 -2.54
N VAL A 115 -0.46 -6.22 -3.57
CA VAL A 115 -0.19 -5.80 -4.95
C VAL A 115 -1.31 -4.88 -5.42
N ALA A 116 -0.96 -3.77 -6.04
CA ALA A 116 -1.95 -2.92 -6.68
C ALA A 116 -2.40 -3.50 -8.03
N ILE A 117 -3.70 -3.53 -8.28
CA ILE A 117 -4.27 -3.80 -9.61
C ILE A 117 -5.09 -2.59 -10.00
N VAL A 118 -4.71 -1.95 -11.13
CA VAL A 118 -5.35 -0.73 -11.62
C VAL A 118 -5.60 -0.80 -13.12
N GLY A 119 -6.53 0.04 -13.61
CA GLY A 119 -6.78 0.10 -15.04
C GLY A 119 -7.96 0.98 -15.43
N SER A 120 -8.43 0.79 -16.64
CA SER A 120 -9.50 1.55 -17.28
C SER A 120 -10.84 1.41 -16.53
N ARG A 121 -11.58 2.53 -16.42
CA ARG A 121 -12.97 2.53 -15.94
C ARG A 121 -13.94 1.97 -16.99
N ALA A 122 -13.58 2.07 -18.27
CA ALA A 122 -14.31 1.50 -19.41
C ALA A 122 -13.54 0.29 -19.96
N ALA A 123 -13.28 -0.69 -19.05
CA ALA A 123 -12.48 -1.86 -19.37
C ALA A 123 -13.22 -2.83 -20.30
N SER A 124 -12.45 -3.52 -21.15
CA SER A 124 -12.93 -4.61 -21.97
C SER A 124 -13.32 -5.83 -21.13
N PHE A 125 -14.07 -6.76 -21.72
CA PHE A 125 -14.36 -8.06 -21.09
C PHE A 125 -13.06 -8.82 -20.77
N TYR A 126 -12.09 -8.78 -21.69
CA TYR A 126 -10.77 -9.38 -21.49
C TYR A 126 -10.04 -8.75 -20.29
N GLY A 127 -10.02 -7.40 -20.21
CA GLY A 127 -9.42 -6.67 -19.10
C GLY A 127 -10.05 -7.05 -17.74
N CYS A 128 -11.38 -7.04 -17.66
CA CYS A 128 -12.08 -7.43 -16.44
C CYS A 128 -11.80 -8.89 -16.03
N LYS A 129 -11.81 -9.82 -16.98
CA LYS A 129 -11.49 -11.23 -16.73
C LYS A 129 -10.04 -11.39 -16.25
N SER A 130 -9.10 -10.72 -16.90
CA SER A 130 -7.68 -10.75 -16.53
C SER A 130 -7.45 -10.17 -15.14
N ALA A 131 -8.08 -9.03 -14.80
CA ALA A 131 -8.00 -8.44 -13.47
C ALA A 131 -8.49 -9.41 -12.38
N LYS A 132 -9.60 -10.12 -12.60
CA LYS A 132 -10.09 -11.16 -11.70
C LYS A 132 -9.09 -12.32 -11.55
N THR A 133 -8.55 -12.82 -12.67
CA THR A 133 -7.57 -13.93 -12.66
C THR A 133 -6.30 -13.54 -11.88
N PHE A 134 -5.75 -12.35 -12.11
CA PHE A 134 -4.59 -11.86 -11.37
C PHE A 134 -4.90 -11.71 -9.89
N ALA A 135 -6.04 -11.10 -9.54
CA ALA A 135 -6.45 -10.93 -8.16
C ALA A 135 -6.62 -12.26 -7.42
N GLN A 136 -7.26 -13.26 -8.04
CA GLN A 136 -7.43 -14.60 -7.48
C GLN A 136 -6.09 -15.28 -7.22
N ALA A 137 -5.16 -15.19 -8.17
CA ALA A 137 -3.82 -15.78 -8.03
C ALA A 137 -3.01 -15.10 -6.92
N PHE A 138 -3.08 -13.78 -6.78
CA PHE A 138 -2.40 -13.06 -5.70
C PHE A 138 -2.96 -13.47 -4.33
N VAL A 139 -4.27 -13.59 -4.21
CA VAL A 139 -4.92 -14.09 -2.98
C VAL A 139 -4.46 -15.52 -2.65
N GLN A 140 -4.42 -16.42 -3.63
CA GLN A 140 -3.93 -17.79 -3.46
C GLN A 140 -2.46 -17.85 -3.04
N ALA A 141 -1.67 -16.85 -3.45
CA ALA A 141 -0.27 -16.69 -3.03
C ALA A 141 -0.12 -16.03 -1.64
N GLY A 142 -1.23 -15.74 -0.94
CA GLY A 142 -1.24 -15.12 0.38
C GLY A 142 -1.07 -13.60 0.37
N MET A 143 -1.25 -12.96 -0.78
CA MET A 143 -1.15 -11.50 -0.92
C MET A 143 -2.53 -10.85 -0.98
N MET A 144 -2.61 -9.60 -0.55
CA MET A 144 -3.80 -8.78 -0.69
C MET A 144 -3.76 -7.97 -1.99
N VAL A 145 -4.94 -7.62 -2.50
CA VAL A 145 -5.08 -6.70 -3.62
C VAL A 145 -5.47 -5.32 -3.12
N VAL A 146 -4.75 -4.29 -3.58
CA VAL A 146 -5.11 -2.88 -3.35
C VAL A 146 -5.61 -2.28 -4.66
N SER A 147 -6.73 -1.56 -4.60
CA SER A 147 -7.25 -0.86 -5.76
C SER A 147 -8.12 0.34 -5.36
N GLY A 148 -8.62 1.07 -6.35
CA GLY A 148 -9.28 2.36 -6.14
C GLY A 148 -10.80 2.32 -6.08
N LEU A 149 -11.44 1.16 -6.08
CA LEU A 149 -12.89 1.00 -6.09
C LEU A 149 -13.60 1.71 -7.26
N ALA A 150 -12.88 2.08 -8.32
CA ALA A 150 -13.47 2.64 -9.54
C ALA A 150 -14.20 1.56 -10.34
N ARG A 151 -14.99 1.98 -11.34
CA ARG A 151 -15.58 1.07 -12.34
C ARG A 151 -14.50 0.29 -13.08
N GLY A 152 -14.85 -0.77 -13.76
CA GLY A 152 -13.98 -1.53 -14.65
C GLY A 152 -12.95 -2.37 -13.89
N ILE A 153 -11.68 -2.15 -14.15
CA ILE A 153 -10.57 -2.99 -13.64
C ILE A 153 -10.54 -3.04 -12.11
N ASP A 154 -10.67 -1.90 -11.42
CA ASP A 154 -10.65 -1.85 -9.96
C ASP A 154 -11.77 -2.71 -9.35
N THR A 155 -12.98 -2.57 -9.89
CA THR A 155 -14.14 -3.39 -9.48
C THR A 155 -13.86 -4.88 -9.68
N ALA A 156 -13.33 -5.26 -10.86
CA ALA A 156 -13.03 -6.64 -11.19
C ALA A 156 -11.93 -7.22 -10.28
N ALA A 157 -10.91 -6.43 -9.96
CA ALA A 157 -9.84 -6.81 -9.05
C ALA A 157 -10.36 -7.11 -7.63
N HIS A 158 -11.19 -6.23 -7.07
CA HIS A 158 -11.81 -6.45 -5.77
C HIS A 158 -12.71 -7.69 -5.77
N GLN A 159 -13.55 -7.84 -6.81
CA GLN A 159 -14.42 -9.01 -6.95
C GLN A 159 -13.61 -10.30 -7.04
N GLY A 160 -12.54 -10.33 -7.86
CA GLY A 160 -11.67 -11.49 -7.97
C GLY A 160 -11.03 -11.88 -6.64
N SER A 161 -10.59 -10.91 -5.83
CA SER A 161 -10.05 -11.17 -4.49
C SER A 161 -11.09 -11.79 -3.56
N LEU A 162 -12.31 -11.23 -3.54
CA LEU A 162 -13.40 -11.73 -2.71
C LEU A 162 -13.90 -13.11 -3.15
N GLU A 163 -14.01 -13.36 -4.46
CA GLU A 163 -14.39 -14.65 -5.04
C GLU A 163 -13.38 -15.76 -4.67
N ALA A 164 -12.10 -15.41 -4.49
CA ALA A 164 -11.06 -16.33 -4.02
C ALA A 164 -11.03 -16.50 -2.49
N GLY A 165 -11.97 -15.89 -1.75
CA GLY A 165 -11.99 -15.92 -0.28
C GLY A 165 -10.93 -15.06 0.40
N GLY A 166 -10.28 -14.19 -0.34
CA GLY A 166 -9.23 -13.31 0.19
C GLY A 166 -9.72 -11.95 0.63
N LYS A 167 -8.79 -11.18 1.20
CA LYS A 167 -9.00 -9.81 1.63
C LYS A 167 -8.51 -8.82 0.57
N THR A 168 -9.09 -7.63 0.55
CA THR A 168 -8.69 -6.56 -0.37
C THR A 168 -8.81 -5.19 0.29
N ILE A 169 -8.00 -4.23 -0.16
CA ILE A 169 -7.99 -2.85 0.34
C ILE A 169 -8.51 -1.94 -0.76
N ALA A 170 -9.62 -1.25 -0.47
CA ALA A 170 -10.15 -0.23 -1.36
C ALA A 170 -9.74 1.17 -0.87
N VAL A 171 -8.97 1.90 -1.67
CA VAL A 171 -8.65 3.30 -1.37
C VAL A 171 -9.64 4.19 -2.11
N ILE A 172 -10.32 5.11 -1.44
CA ILE A 172 -11.33 5.97 -2.04
C ILE A 172 -10.89 7.43 -2.13
N GLY A 173 -11.38 8.17 -3.13
CA GLY A 173 -11.02 9.57 -3.41
C GLY A 173 -12.02 10.58 -2.88
N CYS A 174 -12.74 10.26 -1.80
CA CYS A 174 -13.76 11.12 -1.18
C CYS A 174 -13.96 10.73 0.28
N GLY A 175 -14.62 11.56 1.04
CA GLY A 175 -15.07 11.23 2.40
C GLY A 175 -16.20 10.19 2.39
N PHE A 176 -16.34 9.47 3.49
CA PHE A 176 -17.30 8.38 3.63
C PHE A 176 -18.79 8.81 3.54
N ASN A 177 -19.10 10.11 3.60
CA ASN A 177 -20.46 10.60 3.37
C ASN A 177 -20.82 10.67 1.87
N HIS A 178 -19.83 10.66 0.98
CA HIS A 178 -20.00 10.92 -0.45
C HIS A 178 -19.45 9.79 -1.31
N MET A 179 -19.88 8.56 -1.01
CA MET A 179 -19.38 7.37 -1.71
C MET A 179 -19.56 7.44 -3.22
N TYR A 180 -18.45 7.21 -3.92
CA TYR A 180 -18.40 7.19 -5.39
C TYR A 180 -17.45 6.08 -5.89
N PRO A 181 -17.81 5.32 -6.94
CA PRO A 181 -19.09 5.39 -7.66
C PRO A 181 -20.24 4.73 -6.89
N LYS A 182 -21.48 5.20 -7.07
CA LYS A 182 -22.65 4.72 -6.31
C LYS A 182 -22.94 3.23 -6.51
N GLU A 183 -22.69 2.69 -7.70
CA GLU A 183 -22.86 1.28 -8.02
C GLU A 183 -21.93 0.35 -7.24
N ASN A 184 -20.81 0.84 -6.72
CA ASN A 184 -19.85 0.05 -5.94
C ASN A 184 -20.06 0.15 -4.41
N ILE A 185 -21.17 0.76 -3.95
CA ILE A 185 -21.46 0.87 -2.51
C ILE A 185 -21.61 -0.53 -1.88
N SER A 186 -22.32 -1.46 -2.54
CA SER A 186 -22.45 -2.83 -2.05
C SER A 186 -21.11 -3.57 -1.99
N LEU A 187 -20.26 -3.37 -3.00
CA LEU A 187 -18.91 -3.93 -3.01
C LEU A 187 -18.05 -3.35 -1.88
N MET A 188 -18.13 -2.03 -1.65
CA MET A 188 -17.45 -1.38 -0.53
C MET A 188 -17.86 -1.96 0.82
N GLU A 189 -19.16 -2.16 1.05
CA GLU A 189 -19.65 -2.76 2.30
C GLU A 189 -19.14 -4.21 2.46
N THR A 190 -19.06 -4.96 1.36
CA THR A 190 -18.46 -6.31 1.39
C THR A 190 -16.99 -6.27 1.73
N ILE A 191 -16.23 -5.38 1.09
CA ILE A 191 -14.79 -5.18 1.37
C ILE A 191 -14.58 -4.80 2.84
N SER A 192 -15.38 -3.89 3.38
CA SER A 192 -15.23 -3.44 4.77
C SER A 192 -15.49 -4.53 5.84
N ARG A 193 -16.09 -5.66 5.47
CA ARG A 193 -16.35 -6.80 6.38
C ARG A 193 -15.19 -7.79 6.44
N CYS A 194 -14.37 -7.88 5.41
CA CYS A 194 -13.31 -8.87 5.30
C CYS A 194 -11.95 -8.28 4.90
N GLY A 195 -11.84 -6.98 4.77
CA GLY A 195 -10.67 -6.25 4.38
C GLY A 195 -10.75 -4.82 4.91
N ALA A 196 -10.31 -3.83 4.13
CA ALA A 196 -10.35 -2.43 4.54
C ALA A 196 -10.78 -1.49 3.41
N VAL A 197 -11.54 -0.47 3.75
CA VAL A 197 -11.79 0.71 2.91
C VAL A 197 -11.10 1.90 3.55
N VAL A 198 -10.29 2.62 2.78
CA VAL A 198 -9.41 3.67 3.28
C VAL A 198 -9.64 4.98 2.54
N SER A 199 -9.67 6.08 3.28
CA SER A 199 -9.69 7.44 2.73
C SER A 199 -8.75 8.36 3.52
N GLU A 200 -8.10 9.30 2.84
CA GLU A 200 -7.40 10.41 3.50
C GLU A 200 -8.30 11.63 3.75
N PHE A 201 -9.50 11.61 3.20
CA PHE A 201 -10.40 12.76 3.20
C PHE A 201 -11.39 12.70 4.35
N ALA A 202 -11.62 13.85 5.01
CA ALA A 202 -12.66 14.05 6.01
C ALA A 202 -14.04 13.61 5.48
N PHE A 203 -14.96 13.22 6.38
CA PHE A 203 -16.26 12.65 6.00
C PHE A 203 -17.06 13.47 5.00
N ALA A 204 -17.02 14.80 5.12
CA ALA A 204 -17.78 15.72 4.29
C ALA A 204 -17.16 16.01 2.92
N MET A 205 -15.92 15.49 2.63
CA MET A 205 -15.24 15.76 1.37
C MET A 205 -15.96 15.12 0.19
N PRO A 206 -16.47 15.89 -0.79
CA PRO A 206 -17.13 15.34 -1.96
C PRO A 206 -16.13 14.69 -2.94
N PRO A 207 -16.61 13.88 -3.91
CA PRO A 207 -15.77 13.22 -4.90
C PRO A 207 -15.32 14.21 -6.00
N LEU A 208 -14.38 15.09 -5.67
CA LEU A 208 -13.81 16.05 -6.60
C LEU A 208 -12.89 15.36 -7.61
N LYS A 209 -12.87 15.82 -8.85
CA LYS A 209 -12.06 15.21 -9.94
C LYS A 209 -10.58 15.11 -9.58
N GLN A 210 -10.03 16.11 -8.91
CA GLN A 210 -8.63 16.18 -8.49
C GLN A 210 -8.27 15.19 -7.39
N ASN A 211 -9.23 14.75 -6.59
CA ASN A 211 -8.97 13.82 -5.48
C ASN A 211 -8.62 12.41 -5.97
N PHE A 212 -9.14 11.99 -7.14
CA PHE A 212 -8.89 10.63 -7.65
C PHE A 212 -7.44 10.40 -8.08
N PRO A 213 -6.81 11.28 -8.89
CA PRO A 213 -5.37 11.20 -9.17
C PRO A 213 -4.53 11.28 -7.89
N TRP A 214 -4.85 12.21 -7.00
CA TRP A 214 -4.12 12.39 -5.74
C TRP A 214 -4.16 11.15 -4.85
N ARG A 215 -5.33 10.52 -4.70
CA ARG A 215 -5.52 9.28 -3.96
C ARG A 215 -4.65 8.13 -4.48
N ASN A 216 -4.36 8.06 -5.79
CA ASN A 216 -3.67 6.93 -6.41
C ASN A 216 -2.27 6.70 -5.83
N ARG A 217 -1.60 7.73 -5.29
CA ARG A 217 -0.32 7.58 -4.59
C ARG A 217 -0.41 6.63 -3.38
N ILE A 218 -1.58 6.59 -2.73
CA ILE A 218 -1.82 5.70 -1.59
C ILE A 218 -1.98 4.25 -2.05
N ILE A 219 -2.61 4.02 -3.22
CA ILE A 219 -2.74 2.68 -3.81
C ILE A 219 -1.36 2.08 -4.07
N SER A 220 -0.50 2.82 -4.78
CA SER A 220 0.87 2.37 -5.06
C SER A 220 1.69 2.26 -3.77
N ALA A 221 1.59 3.22 -2.85
CA ALA A 221 2.39 3.22 -1.62
C ALA A 221 2.05 2.06 -0.67
N LEU A 222 0.81 1.62 -0.59
CA LEU A 222 0.40 0.44 0.18
C LEU A 222 0.87 -0.89 -0.45
N SER A 223 1.28 -0.90 -1.72
CA SER A 223 1.55 -2.13 -2.49
C SER A 223 3.03 -2.33 -2.73
N LEU A 224 3.47 -3.57 -2.92
CA LEU A 224 4.86 -3.93 -3.29
C LEU A 224 5.12 -3.63 -4.77
N ALA A 225 4.13 -3.85 -5.62
CA ALA A 225 4.18 -3.59 -7.05
C ALA A 225 2.82 -3.13 -7.56
N THR A 226 2.78 -2.52 -8.74
CA THR A 226 1.55 -2.09 -9.40
C THR A 226 1.38 -2.81 -10.73
N VAL A 227 0.24 -3.47 -10.91
CA VAL A 227 -0.14 -4.15 -12.15
C VAL A 227 -1.19 -3.32 -12.89
N VAL A 228 -0.84 -2.88 -14.09
CA VAL A 228 -1.75 -2.18 -15.01
C VAL A 228 -2.32 -3.19 -15.99
N ILE A 229 -3.62 -3.47 -15.89
CA ILE A 229 -4.29 -4.47 -16.73
C ILE A 229 -4.68 -3.88 -18.09
N GLU A 230 -5.29 -2.73 -18.10
CA GLU A 230 -5.74 -2.04 -19.31
C GLU A 230 -5.82 -0.55 -19.04
N ALA A 231 -5.16 0.27 -19.85
CA ALA A 231 -5.17 1.72 -19.69
C ALA A 231 -5.08 2.42 -21.05
N GLY A 232 -6.06 3.25 -21.38
CA GLY A 232 -5.97 4.16 -22.52
C GLY A 232 -4.96 5.28 -22.25
N SER A 233 -4.59 6.02 -23.30
CA SER A 233 -3.54 7.06 -23.26
C SER A 233 -3.80 8.21 -22.26
N LYS A 234 -5.04 8.42 -21.84
CA LYS A 234 -5.45 9.44 -20.85
C LYS A 234 -6.02 8.81 -19.58
N SER A 235 -5.70 7.54 -19.32
CA SER A 235 -6.23 6.82 -18.15
C SER A 235 -5.58 7.31 -16.85
N GLY A 236 -6.38 7.47 -15.80
CA GLY A 236 -5.86 7.73 -14.45
C GLY A 236 -5.01 6.60 -13.87
N ALA A 237 -5.05 5.40 -14.44
CA ALA A 237 -4.20 4.28 -14.04
C ALA A 237 -2.72 4.53 -14.39
N LEU A 238 -2.43 5.31 -15.44
CA LEU A 238 -1.06 5.74 -15.77
C LEU A 238 -0.46 6.59 -14.66
N ILE A 239 -1.26 7.47 -14.05
CA ILE A 239 -0.83 8.28 -12.90
C ILE A 239 -0.47 7.38 -11.70
N THR A 240 -1.16 6.25 -11.52
CA THR A 240 -0.80 5.28 -10.47
C THR A 240 0.53 4.60 -10.78
N ALA A 241 0.79 4.30 -12.06
CA ALA A 241 2.08 3.77 -12.50
C ALA A 241 3.22 4.77 -12.25
N ASP A 242 2.99 6.06 -12.57
CA ASP A 242 3.96 7.13 -12.32
C ASP A 242 4.28 7.25 -10.81
N TYR A 243 3.26 7.21 -9.94
CA TYR A 243 3.48 7.18 -8.50
C TYR A 243 4.27 5.95 -8.05
N ALA A 244 3.98 4.77 -8.59
CA ALA A 244 4.71 3.56 -8.26
C ALA A 244 6.20 3.70 -8.62
N LEU A 245 6.52 4.21 -9.81
CA LEU A 245 7.90 4.46 -10.24
C LEU A 245 8.59 5.52 -9.36
N ALA A 246 7.91 6.62 -9.03
CA ALA A 246 8.43 7.65 -8.13
C ALA A 246 8.69 7.10 -6.70
N GLN A 247 7.97 6.06 -6.31
CA GLN A 247 8.11 5.33 -5.05
C GLN A 247 9.12 4.17 -5.13
N ASN A 248 9.90 4.06 -6.22
CA ASN A 248 10.86 2.98 -6.49
C ASN A 248 10.21 1.59 -6.45
N LYS A 249 9.00 1.45 -6.98
CA LYS A 249 8.27 0.18 -7.05
C LYS A 249 8.11 -0.26 -8.49
N ASP A 250 8.07 -1.56 -8.67
CA ASP A 250 7.88 -2.16 -9.99
C ASP A 250 6.49 -1.91 -10.55
N VAL A 251 6.46 -1.62 -11.85
CA VAL A 251 5.24 -1.53 -12.65
C VAL A 251 5.21 -2.69 -13.63
N PHE A 252 4.16 -3.48 -13.54
CA PHE A 252 3.86 -4.58 -14.47
C PHE A 252 2.68 -4.21 -15.35
N VAL A 253 2.72 -4.66 -16.59
CA VAL A 253 1.67 -4.37 -17.56
C VAL A 253 1.23 -5.63 -18.26
N LEU A 254 -0.08 -5.87 -18.30
CA LEU A 254 -0.67 -6.89 -19.17
C LEU A 254 -0.72 -6.34 -20.60
N PRO A 255 0.01 -6.94 -21.57
CA PRO A 255 -0.04 -6.49 -22.95
C PRO A 255 -1.41 -6.71 -23.56
N SER A 256 -1.80 -5.85 -24.46
CA SER A 256 -3.08 -5.92 -25.17
C SER A 256 -2.89 -5.68 -26.67
N ASN A 257 -3.94 -5.94 -27.45
CA ASN A 257 -3.92 -5.70 -28.87
C ASN A 257 -3.59 -4.22 -29.19
N ILE A 258 -2.78 -4.02 -30.22
CA ILE A 258 -2.36 -2.67 -30.65
C ILE A 258 -3.49 -1.81 -31.16
N ASP A 259 -4.56 -2.43 -31.65
CA ASP A 259 -5.75 -1.75 -32.18
C ASP A 259 -6.76 -1.38 -31.06
N ASN A 260 -6.48 -1.78 -29.81
CA ASN A 260 -7.36 -1.51 -28.68
C ASN A 260 -7.07 -0.13 -28.08
N GLU A 261 -7.89 0.87 -28.40
CA GLU A 261 -7.74 2.24 -27.89
C GLU A 261 -7.75 2.32 -26.35
N THR A 262 -8.46 1.39 -25.69
CA THR A 262 -8.52 1.35 -24.22
C THR A 262 -7.25 0.80 -23.57
N ALA A 263 -6.29 0.31 -24.38
CA ALA A 263 -5.01 -0.25 -23.92
C ALA A 263 -3.78 0.46 -24.51
N LEU A 264 -3.95 1.52 -25.29
CA LEU A 264 -2.81 2.24 -25.89
C LEU A 264 -1.84 2.76 -24.82
N GLY A 265 -2.33 3.26 -23.70
CA GLY A 265 -1.48 3.75 -22.63
C GLY A 265 -0.75 2.63 -21.88
N SER A 266 -1.39 1.47 -21.67
CA SER A 266 -0.70 0.32 -21.06
C SER A 266 0.39 -0.23 -21.99
N ASN A 267 0.14 -0.33 -23.32
CA ASN A 267 1.18 -0.73 -24.27
C ASN A 267 2.32 0.30 -24.34
N GLN A 268 2.03 1.60 -24.19
CA GLN A 268 3.06 2.63 -24.11
C GLN A 268 3.95 2.47 -22.87
N LEU A 269 3.38 2.14 -21.70
CA LEU A 269 4.18 1.86 -20.52
C LEU A 269 5.18 0.72 -20.73
N ILE A 270 4.85 -0.30 -21.53
CA ILE A 270 5.78 -1.38 -21.89
C ILE A 270 6.97 -0.82 -22.70
N GLN A 271 6.69 0.06 -23.68
CA GLN A 271 7.75 0.72 -24.45
C GLN A 271 8.63 1.62 -23.59
N ASP A 272 8.04 2.24 -22.57
CA ASP A 272 8.76 3.10 -21.61
C ASP A 272 9.54 2.29 -20.55
N GLY A 273 9.50 0.95 -20.61
CA GLY A 273 10.31 0.07 -19.79
C GLY A 273 9.56 -0.62 -18.63
N ALA A 274 8.24 -0.52 -18.56
CA ALA A 274 7.49 -1.31 -17.60
C ALA A 274 7.61 -2.81 -17.89
N LYS A 275 7.62 -3.62 -16.82
CA LYS A 275 7.76 -5.07 -16.91
C LYS A 275 6.49 -5.70 -17.52
N VAL A 276 6.65 -6.66 -18.41
CA VAL A 276 5.51 -7.38 -19.01
C VAL A 276 5.05 -8.48 -18.07
N ALA A 277 3.75 -8.54 -17.79
CA ALA A 277 3.11 -9.64 -17.07
C ALA A 277 2.11 -10.35 -17.99
N LEU A 278 2.45 -11.54 -18.50
CA LEU A 278 1.56 -12.39 -19.26
C LEU A 278 0.65 -13.23 -18.36
N ARG A 279 1.10 -13.47 -17.15
CA ARG A 279 0.43 -14.27 -16.12
C ARG A 279 0.81 -13.75 -14.71
N PRO A 280 0.00 -14.08 -13.69
CA PRO A 280 0.28 -13.64 -12.32
C PRO A 280 1.66 -14.05 -11.79
N ASP A 281 2.16 -15.21 -12.19
CA ASP A 281 3.47 -15.73 -11.76
C ASP A 281 4.63 -14.82 -12.16
N ASP A 282 4.50 -14.07 -13.27
CA ASP A 282 5.52 -13.12 -13.72
C ASP A 282 5.70 -11.98 -12.70
N VAL A 283 4.64 -11.61 -11.99
CA VAL A 283 4.66 -10.63 -10.89
C VAL A 283 5.14 -11.28 -9.59
N LEU A 284 4.55 -12.44 -9.25
CA LEU A 284 4.83 -13.13 -7.99
C LEU A 284 6.28 -13.58 -7.86
N SER A 285 6.91 -14.05 -8.94
CA SER A 285 8.32 -14.47 -8.92
C SER A 285 9.24 -13.30 -8.59
N GLN A 286 9.01 -12.13 -9.17
CA GLN A 286 9.82 -10.94 -8.91
C GLN A 286 9.63 -10.40 -7.48
N ILE A 287 8.40 -10.35 -6.97
CA ILE A 287 8.15 -9.93 -5.59
C ILE A 287 8.81 -10.89 -4.58
N LYS A 288 8.92 -12.20 -4.90
CA LYS A 288 9.59 -13.18 -4.03
C LYS A 288 11.12 -13.07 -4.08
N GLU A 289 11.67 -12.62 -5.20
CA GLU A 289 13.11 -12.39 -5.36
C GLU A 289 13.54 -11.05 -4.78
N ASP A 290 12.67 -10.03 -4.87
CA ASP A 290 12.92 -8.73 -4.29
C ASP A 290 12.72 -8.79 -2.76
N TYR A 291 13.64 -8.12 -2.04
CA TYR A 291 13.55 -7.96 -0.59
C TYR A 291 12.20 -7.40 -0.18
N VAL A 292 11.40 -8.20 0.54
CA VAL A 292 10.17 -7.72 1.17
C VAL A 292 10.57 -6.78 2.32
N PRO A 293 10.24 -5.47 2.26
CA PRO A 293 10.63 -4.51 3.28
C PRO A 293 10.19 -4.98 4.68
N SER A 294 11.05 -4.83 5.66
CA SER A 294 10.80 -5.21 7.07
C SER A 294 9.52 -4.58 7.65
N CYS A 295 9.04 -3.49 7.05
CA CYS A 295 7.82 -2.82 7.45
C CYS A 295 6.53 -3.63 7.19
N PHE A 296 6.53 -4.62 6.31
CA PHE A 296 5.39 -5.52 6.11
C PHE A 296 5.39 -6.72 7.07
N ASN A 297 6.42 -6.83 7.89
CA ASN A 297 6.55 -7.91 8.87
C ASN A 297 6.49 -7.30 10.25
N ASN A 298 5.44 -7.43 11.01
CA ASN A 298 5.28 -7.01 12.41
C ASN A 298 6.54 -7.29 13.30
N GLY A 299 7.71 -6.80 12.89
CA GLY A 299 8.99 -6.93 13.59
C GLY A 299 9.67 -8.30 13.52
N LYS A 300 9.15 -9.25 12.73
CA LYS A 300 9.84 -10.51 12.43
C LYS A 300 9.94 -10.67 10.92
N PRO A 301 11.15 -10.85 10.35
CA PRO A 301 11.29 -11.24 8.96
C PRO A 301 10.55 -12.56 8.74
N VAL A 302 9.51 -12.56 7.90
CA VAL A 302 8.91 -13.82 7.44
C VAL A 302 9.87 -14.41 6.43
N LEU A 303 10.73 -15.27 6.92
CA LEU A 303 11.58 -16.10 6.08
C LEU A 303 10.66 -17.05 5.30
N LEU A 304 10.43 -16.74 4.03
CA LEU A 304 9.73 -17.66 3.13
C LEU A 304 10.67 -18.83 2.81
N LEU A 305 10.67 -19.81 3.70
CA LEU A 305 11.42 -21.06 3.54
C LEU A 305 10.52 -22.07 2.83
N SER A 306 11.10 -22.83 1.87
CA SER A 306 10.46 -24.03 1.38
C SER A 306 10.33 -25.08 2.51
N ASP A 307 9.51 -26.12 2.29
CA ASP A 307 9.34 -27.20 3.28
C ASP A 307 10.68 -27.86 3.66
N GLU A 308 11.59 -27.99 2.70
CA GLU A 308 12.94 -28.53 2.93
C GLU A 308 13.84 -27.54 3.66
N GLN A 309 13.78 -26.24 3.32
CA GLN A 309 14.51 -25.19 4.01
C GLN A 309 14.03 -25.02 5.45
N SER A 310 12.73 -25.19 5.70
CA SER A 310 12.12 -25.13 7.04
C SER A 310 12.61 -26.25 7.96
N LYS A 311 13.07 -27.39 7.42
CA LYS A 311 13.65 -28.48 8.18
C LYS A 311 15.12 -28.22 8.55
N VAL A 312 15.85 -27.47 7.75
CA VAL A 312 17.30 -27.25 7.94
C VAL A 312 17.58 -25.97 8.72
N TYR A 313 16.86 -24.87 8.41
CA TYR A 313 17.12 -23.55 8.96
C TYR A 313 17.07 -23.47 10.51
N PRO A 314 16.20 -24.18 11.26
CA PRO A 314 16.21 -24.16 12.72
C PRO A 314 17.51 -24.66 13.35
N HIS A 315 18.23 -25.54 12.65
CA HIS A 315 19.50 -26.14 13.12
C HIS A 315 20.72 -25.23 12.86
N ILE A 316 20.56 -24.18 12.03
CA ILE A 316 21.61 -23.19 11.81
C ILE A 316 21.40 -22.05 12.82
N THR A 317 22.36 -21.87 13.72
CA THR A 317 22.32 -20.82 14.75
C THR A 317 23.32 -19.70 14.47
N TYR A 318 23.46 -18.73 15.37
CA TYR A 318 24.51 -17.71 15.29
C TYR A 318 25.92 -18.25 15.64
N GLN A 319 25.99 -19.50 16.11
CA GLN A 319 27.25 -20.22 16.27
C GLN A 319 27.50 -21.09 15.02
N PRO A 320 28.76 -21.19 14.58
CA PRO A 320 29.11 -22.00 13.43
C PRO A 320 28.73 -23.48 13.61
N VAL A 321 27.96 -24.03 12.68
CA VAL A 321 27.58 -25.43 12.65
C VAL A 321 28.14 -26.08 11.37
N HIS A 322 28.79 -27.27 11.50
CA HIS A 322 29.35 -27.97 10.35
C HIS A 322 28.28 -28.69 9.53
N LEU A 323 28.51 -28.84 8.23
CA LEU A 323 27.57 -29.50 7.31
C LEU A 323 27.18 -30.92 7.75
N ASP A 324 28.13 -31.71 8.27
CA ASP A 324 27.86 -33.07 8.76
C ASP A 324 26.93 -33.09 9.99
N GLU A 325 27.05 -32.09 10.85
CA GLU A 325 26.16 -31.93 12.00
C GLU A 325 24.74 -31.56 11.53
N LEU A 326 24.61 -30.67 10.53
CA LEU A 326 23.33 -30.37 9.90
C LEU A 326 22.71 -31.60 9.25
N ALA A 327 23.52 -32.47 8.62
CA ALA A 327 23.04 -33.71 8.04
C ALA A 327 22.45 -34.63 9.10
N ARG A 328 23.15 -34.76 10.23
CA ARG A 328 22.70 -35.57 11.36
C ARG A 328 21.41 -35.04 12.00
N GLN A 329 21.31 -33.75 12.18
CA GLN A 329 20.16 -33.10 12.86
C GLN A 329 18.91 -33.01 11.95
N SER A 330 19.09 -32.78 10.66
CA SER A 330 17.97 -32.67 9.70
C SER A 330 17.52 -34.01 9.10
N GLY A 331 18.37 -35.07 9.21
CA GLY A 331 18.11 -36.34 8.59
C GLY A 331 18.22 -36.37 7.05
N LEU A 332 18.76 -35.30 6.46
CA LEU A 332 18.90 -35.17 5.01
C LEU A 332 20.31 -35.61 4.56
N ASN A 333 20.39 -36.07 3.30
CA ASN A 333 21.69 -36.39 2.72
C ASN A 333 22.50 -35.13 2.39
N ILE A 334 23.82 -35.25 2.33
CA ILE A 334 24.74 -34.11 2.14
C ILE A 334 24.46 -33.37 0.82
N SER A 335 24.14 -34.08 -0.28
CA SER A 335 23.87 -33.42 -1.57
C SER A 335 22.63 -32.52 -1.52
N SER A 336 21.54 -32.94 -0.89
CA SER A 336 20.35 -32.14 -0.67
C SER A 336 20.63 -30.94 0.24
N LEU A 337 21.40 -31.15 1.31
CA LEU A 337 21.83 -30.10 2.23
C LEU A 337 22.66 -29.02 1.55
N MET A 338 23.59 -29.38 0.69
CA MET A 338 24.39 -28.40 -0.07
C MET A 338 23.52 -27.53 -0.96
N ASN A 339 22.51 -28.08 -1.61
CA ASN A 339 21.56 -27.29 -2.40
C ASN A 339 20.69 -26.36 -1.53
N ILE A 340 20.24 -26.88 -0.39
CA ILE A 340 19.41 -26.10 0.56
C ILE A 340 20.25 -24.98 1.18
N THR A 341 21.46 -25.24 1.65
CA THR A 341 22.34 -24.23 2.24
C THR A 341 22.76 -23.19 1.24
N LEU A 342 23.09 -23.57 -0.01
CA LEU A 342 23.36 -22.62 -1.08
C LEU A 342 22.15 -21.71 -1.36
N SER A 343 20.95 -22.28 -1.40
CA SER A 343 19.71 -21.49 -1.58
C SER A 343 19.45 -20.54 -0.41
N LEU A 344 19.72 -20.96 0.84
CA LEU A 344 19.61 -20.11 2.03
C LEU A 344 20.67 -19.01 2.04
N GLU A 345 21.86 -19.29 1.55
CA GLU A 345 22.94 -18.32 1.42
C GLU A 345 22.63 -17.26 0.34
N LEU A 346 22.10 -17.68 -0.82
CA LEU A 346 21.61 -16.78 -1.86
C LEU A 346 20.48 -15.87 -1.35
N LYS A 347 19.64 -16.37 -0.44
CA LYS A 347 18.63 -15.57 0.30
C LYS A 347 19.24 -14.68 1.37
N ARG A 348 20.57 -14.72 1.58
CA ARG A 348 21.33 -13.96 2.59
C ARG A 348 20.87 -14.20 4.04
N VAL A 349 20.19 -15.30 4.31
CA VAL A 349 19.72 -15.66 5.67
C VAL A 349 20.73 -16.46 6.47
N ILE A 350 21.69 -17.08 5.77
CA ILE A 350 22.86 -17.73 6.36
C ILE A 350 24.12 -17.27 5.62
N ARG A 351 25.26 -17.54 6.23
CA ARG A 351 26.59 -17.32 5.63
C ARG A 351 27.43 -18.57 5.80
N GLN A 352 28.10 -18.98 4.70
CA GLN A 352 29.09 -20.02 4.74
C GLN A 352 30.43 -19.46 5.24
N LEU A 353 31.06 -20.20 6.16
CA LEU A 353 32.40 -19.95 6.67
C LEU A 353 33.38 -20.99 6.11
N PRO A 354 34.71 -20.73 6.10
CA PRO A 354 35.69 -21.71 5.66
C PRO A 354 35.55 -23.06 6.41
N GLY A 355 35.70 -24.18 5.71
CA GLY A 355 35.58 -25.50 6.30
C GLY A 355 34.16 -26.05 6.35
N GLN A 356 33.24 -25.57 5.51
CA GLN A 356 31.83 -26.00 5.44
C GLN A 356 31.02 -25.76 6.71
N TYR A 357 31.34 -24.68 7.43
CA TYR A 357 30.54 -24.20 8.53
C TYR A 357 29.53 -23.17 8.07
N TYR A 358 28.36 -23.14 8.72
CA TYR A 358 27.26 -22.22 8.41
C TYR A 358 26.81 -21.51 9.66
N VAL A 359 26.47 -20.22 9.54
CA VAL A 359 25.93 -19.37 10.62
C VAL A 359 24.74 -18.57 10.09
N ARG A 360 23.83 -18.17 10.99
CA ARG A 360 22.79 -17.19 10.64
C ARG A 360 23.40 -15.83 10.38
N ASN A 361 22.82 -15.11 9.43
CA ASN A 361 23.20 -13.72 9.19
C ASN A 361 22.56 -12.81 10.25
N GLU A 362 23.30 -11.83 10.82
CA GLU A 362 22.81 -10.93 11.87
C GLU A 362 21.68 -10.00 11.41
N HIS A 363 21.42 -9.90 10.11
CA HIS A 363 20.41 -9.04 9.50
C HIS A 363 19.32 -9.83 8.73
N ALA A 364 19.10 -11.10 9.05
CA ALA A 364 18.12 -11.97 8.42
C ALA A 364 16.82 -12.06 9.21
#